data_47e54e8d21a18240a3d2fc5bc191fb50
#
_entry.id   47e54e8d21a18240a3d2fc5bc191fb50
#
_cell.length_a   1.000
_cell.length_b   1.000
_cell.length_c   1.000
_cell.angle_alpha   90.00
_cell.angle_beta   90.00
_cell.angle_gamma   90.00
#
_symmetry.space_group_name_H-M   'P 1'
#
loop_
_entity.id
_entity.type
_entity.pdbx_description
1 polymer ?
#
loop_
_entity_poly.entity_id
_entity_poly.type
_entity_poly.pdbx_seq_one_letter_code
_entity_poly.pdbx_strand_id
1 'polypeptide(L)'
;MANEEISIAEDDMSPAQDEIPLPKDDVEQGIVQDGNPAYFVRLTLNERIQHLIFLTSFVMLAFTGLMVWLPEKMFHFLGSAKESVFFVRGILHRVFATTMILVCIYHLYYLIFKSAGRRWLMDMMPRIRDISDFFYYMLYLIGLKDEPPEFDRFSYKHKMEYGALIAGTTLMSTSGIILWSEYYWDKFIVDIAALVHGMEAVLACLAVMIWHLYEVHLRPHKFPIDNMWLTGIIDEAEMKEEYPLHYKKIMSNPELQKIYMRKGSQQNG
;
A
#
# COMPACT_ATOMS: atom_id res chain seq x y z
N MET A 1 -4.33 -8.60 60.56
CA MET A 1 -4.95 -9.02 59.28
C MET A 1 -4.98 -7.74 58.45
N ALA A 2 -3.97 -7.55 57.65
CA ALA A 2 -3.82 -6.40 56.78
C ALA A 2 -4.22 -6.81 55.37
N ASN A 3 -5.22 -6.11 54.81
CA ASN A 3 -5.55 -6.17 53.39
C ASN A 3 -4.54 -5.32 52.64
N GLU A 4 -3.68 -5.96 51.85
CA GLU A 4 -2.92 -5.28 50.80
C GLU A 4 -3.82 -5.10 49.56
N GLU A 5 -4.26 -3.89 49.36
CA GLU A 5 -4.81 -3.45 48.09
C GLU A 5 -3.67 -3.32 47.06
N ILE A 6 -3.68 -4.21 46.08
CA ILE A 6 -2.81 -4.12 44.91
C ILE A 6 -3.38 -3.02 44.02
N SER A 7 -2.78 -1.83 44.12
CA SER A 7 -2.97 -0.72 43.19
C SER A 7 -2.36 -1.12 41.83
N ILE A 8 -3.21 -1.49 40.88
CA ILE A 8 -2.80 -1.61 39.47
C ILE A 8 -2.61 -0.17 38.97
N ALA A 9 -1.37 0.21 38.76
CA ALA A 9 -1.04 1.45 38.09
C ALA A 9 -1.63 1.40 36.67
N GLU A 10 -2.65 2.19 36.42
CA GLU A 10 -3.07 2.54 35.07
C GLU A 10 -1.91 3.27 34.39
N ASP A 11 -1.20 2.55 33.54
CA ASP A 11 -0.18 3.09 32.66
C ASP A 11 -0.86 4.14 31.77
N ASP A 12 -0.58 5.39 32.07
CA ASP A 12 -1.01 6.59 31.36
C ASP A 12 -0.44 6.57 29.92
N MET A 13 -1.12 5.81 29.02
CA MET A 13 -0.86 5.85 27.59
C MET A 13 -1.48 7.11 26.99
N SER A 14 -0.97 8.27 27.38
CA SER A 14 -1.13 9.49 26.61
C SER A 14 -0.53 9.24 25.22
N PRO A 15 -1.32 9.31 24.12
CA PRO A 15 -0.77 9.13 22.79
C PRO A 15 0.20 10.26 22.52
N ALA A 16 1.50 9.94 22.47
CA ALA A 16 2.50 10.89 21.99
C ALA A 16 2.00 11.44 20.65
N GLN A 17 1.83 12.75 20.60
CA GLN A 17 1.40 13.52 19.43
C GLN A 17 2.56 13.49 18.42
N ASP A 18 2.71 12.38 17.70
CA ASP A 18 3.41 12.39 16.41
C ASP A 18 2.50 13.16 15.46
N GLU A 19 2.62 14.48 15.45
CA GLU A 19 1.93 15.35 14.52
C GLU A 19 2.18 14.85 13.10
N ILE A 20 1.09 14.46 12.43
CA ILE A 20 1.11 14.21 10.99
C ILE A 20 1.47 15.55 10.37
N PRO A 21 2.67 15.75 9.75
CA PRO A 21 3.00 17.01 9.10
C PRO A 21 2.03 17.20 7.94
N LEU A 22 1.10 18.10 8.16
CA LEU A 22 0.21 18.60 7.11
C LEU A 22 0.97 19.59 6.24
N PRO A 23 0.57 19.82 5.00
CA PRO A 23 0.96 21.01 4.29
C PRO A 23 0.67 22.21 5.22
N LYS A 24 1.66 23.06 5.45
CA LYS A 24 1.64 24.09 6.51
C LYS A 24 0.55 25.15 6.37
N ASP A 25 -0.23 25.09 5.30
CA ASP A 25 -1.16 26.14 4.89
C ASP A 25 -2.61 25.88 5.35
N ASP A 26 -2.93 24.70 5.96
CA ASP A 26 -4.31 24.31 6.23
C ASP A 26 -4.63 23.95 7.70
N VAL A 27 -3.90 24.48 8.67
CA VAL A 27 -4.17 24.22 10.09
C VAL A 27 -4.87 25.38 10.74
N GLU A 28 -6.21 25.44 10.67
CA GLU A 28 -7.00 26.12 11.68
C GLU A 28 -8.22 25.31 12.12
N GLN A 29 -8.46 25.35 13.42
CA GLN A 29 -9.36 24.48 14.19
C GLN A 29 -10.82 24.83 13.99
N GLY A 30 -11.67 23.82 14.04
CA GLY A 30 -13.10 24.02 14.28
C GLY A 30 -14.00 22.94 13.65
N ILE A 31 -14.93 22.47 14.45
CA ILE A 31 -15.98 21.49 14.13
C ILE A 31 -16.84 22.02 12.97
N VAL A 32 -17.05 21.19 11.94
CA VAL A 32 -17.80 21.56 10.73
C VAL A 32 -19.28 21.64 11.02
N GLN A 33 -19.84 22.82 10.97
CA GLN A 33 -21.26 23.07 10.77
C GLN A 33 -21.43 24.25 9.80
N ASP A 34 -20.92 24.19 8.60
CA ASP A 34 -21.23 25.18 7.55
C ASP A 34 -20.71 24.65 6.20
N GLY A 35 -21.55 24.05 5.41
CA GLY A 35 -21.54 23.99 3.94
C GLY A 35 -20.24 23.69 3.16
N ASN A 36 -19.10 23.60 3.81
CA ASN A 36 -17.82 23.32 3.17
C ASN A 36 -17.59 21.80 3.04
N PRO A 37 -17.11 21.32 1.88
CA PRO A 37 -16.83 19.91 1.68
C PRO A 37 -15.79 19.42 2.70
N ALA A 38 -16.14 18.35 3.41
CA ALA A 38 -15.20 17.67 4.30
C ALA A 38 -14.33 16.71 3.48
N TYR A 39 -13.02 16.73 3.72
CA TYR A 39 -12.08 15.78 3.16
C TYR A 39 -11.59 14.82 4.23
N PHE A 40 -11.36 13.57 3.84
CA PHE A 40 -10.91 12.51 4.75
C PHE A 40 -9.52 12.04 4.37
N VAL A 41 -8.59 12.05 5.36
CA VAL A 41 -7.22 11.58 5.17
C VAL A 41 -7.20 10.05 5.13
N ARG A 42 -6.75 9.50 4.00
CA ARG A 42 -6.58 8.07 3.78
C ARG A 42 -5.13 7.61 3.93
N LEU A 43 -4.21 8.42 3.38
CA LEU A 43 -2.78 8.17 3.40
C LEU A 43 -2.03 9.39 3.96
N THR A 44 -1.18 9.15 4.93
CA THR A 44 -0.24 10.16 5.42
C THR A 44 0.84 10.47 4.37
N LEU A 45 1.51 11.60 4.48
CA LEU A 45 2.62 11.94 3.60
C LEU A 45 3.71 10.87 3.59
N ASN A 46 4.00 10.29 4.76
CA ASN A 46 4.99 9.21 4.89
C ASN A 46 4.58 7.97 4.08
N GLU A 47 3.33 7.53 4.19
CA GLU A 47 2.80 6.38 3.44
C GLU A 47 2.81 6.64 1.93
N ARG A 48 2.50 7.86 1.50
CA ARG A 48 2.56 8.27 0.07
C ARG A 48 3.98 8.25 -0.48
N ILE A 49 4.96 8.74 0.29
CA ILE A 49 6.38 8.71 -0.11
C ILE A 49 6.87 7.26 -0.22
N GLN A 50 6.53 6.41 0.74
CA GLN A 50 6.85 4.98 0.68
C GLN A 50 6.24 4.33 -0.56
N HIS A 51 4.98 4.60 -0.84
CA HIS A 51 4.28 4.09 -2.03
C HIS A 51 4.96 4.57 -3.33
N LEU A 52 5.34 5.84 -3.41
CA LEU A 52 6.01 6.39 -4.60
C LEU A 52 7.38 5.75 -4.85
N ILE A 53 8.18 5.55 -3.80
CA ILE A 53 9.49 4.88 -3.90
C ILE A 53 9.29 3.42 -4.31
N PHE A 54 8.31 2.73 -3.70
CA PHE A 54 7.98 1.36 -4.03
C PHE A 54 7.51 1.22 -5.48
N LEU A 55 6.56 2.05 -5.91
CA LEU A 55 6.04 2.11 -7.28
C LEU A 55 7.16 2.31 -8.31
N THR A 56 8.01 3.33 -8.09
CA THR A 56 9.12 3.63 -9.01
C THR A 56 10.10 2.46 -9.09
N SER A 57 10.43 1.87 -7.93
CA SER A 57 11.31 0.70 -7.88
C SER A 57 10.68 -0.50 -8.60
N PHE A 58 9.40 -0.77 -8.38
CA PHE A 58 8.67 -1.86 -9.05
C PHE A 58 8.67 -1.71 -10.57
N VAL A 59 8.32 -0.52 -11.08
CA VAL A 59 8.28 -0.25 -12.53
C VAL A 59 9.68 -0.45 -13.15
N MET A 60 10.71 0.06 -12.51
CA MET A 60 12.08 -0.08 -13.01
C MET A 60 12.58 -1.53 -12.94
N LEU A 61 12.21 -2.28 -11.89
CA LEU A 61 12.54 -3.70 -11.77
C LEU A 61 11.80 -4.54 -12.81
N ALA A 62 10.51 -4.29 -13.03
CA ALA A 62 9.73 -4.95 -14.08
C ALA A 62 10.34 -4.68 -15.46
N PHE A 63 10.61 -3.42 -15.78
CA PHE A 63 11.22 -3.05 -17.06
C PHE A 63 12.58 -3.72 -17.26
N THR A 64 13.50 -3.56 -16.31
CA THR A 64 14.85 -4.12 -16.42
C THR A 64 14.88 -5.65 -16.32
N GLY A 65 13.96 -6.25 -15.58
CA GLY A 65 13.83 -7.70 -15.44
C GLY A 65 13.27 -8.36 -16.69
N LEU A 66 12.14 -7.87 -17.21
CA LEU A 66 11.50 -8.44 -18.38
C LEU A 66 12.30 -8.27 -19.67
N MET A 67 13.21 -7.28 -19.74
CA MET A 67 14.12 -7.15 -20.89
C MET A 67 14.91 -8.42 -21.19
N VAL A 68 15.22 -9.25 -20.20
CA VAL A 68 15.97 -10.50 -20.40
C VAL A 68 15.15 -11.56 -21.16
N TRP A 69 13.84 -11.47 -21.09
CA TRP A 69 12.92 -12.42 -21.74
C TRP A 69 12.58 -12.05 -23.19
N LEU A 70 12.94 -10.84 -23.61
CA LEU A 70 12.69 -10.39 -24.98
C LEU A 70 13.64 -11.10 -25.94
N PRO A 71 13.15 -11.48 -27.15
CA PRO A 71 13.98 -12.12 -28.17
C PRO A 71 15.20 -11.29 -28.53
N GLU A 72 16.34 -11.93 -28.70
CA GLU A 72 17.60 -11.27 -29.02
C GLU A 72 17.54 -10.36 -30.27
N LYS A 73 16.80 -10.78 -31.29
CA LYS A 73 16.57 -10.00 -32.52
C LYS A 73 15.94 -8.63 -32.28
N MET A 74 15.22 -8.43 -31.18
CA MET A 74 14.68 -7.12 -30.82
C MET A 74 15.79 -6.13 -30.43
N PHE A 75 16.97 -6.62 -30.13
CA PHE A 75 18.12 -5.79 -29.74
C PHE A 75 19.20 -5.67 -30.83
N HIS A 76 18.96 -6.20 -32.03
CA HIS A 76 19.92 -6.10 -33.15
C HIS A 76 20.20 -4.65 -33.55
N PHE A 77 19.23 -3.74 -33.39
CA PHE A 77 19.40 -2.31 -33.68
C PHE A 77 20.44 -1.63 -32.78
N LEU A 78 20.77 -2.21 -31.63
CA LEU A 78 21.79 -1.68 -30.72
C LEU A 78 23.22 -1.93 -31.21
N GLY A 79 23.42 -2.89 -32.11
CA GLY A 79 24.75 -3.23 -32.65
C GLY A 79 25.75 -3.49 -31.52
N SER A 80 26.90 -2.81 -31.57
CA SER A 80 27.95 -2.90 -30.57
C SER A 80 27.60 -2.33 -29.20
N ALA A 81 26.56 -1.50 -29.08
CA ALA A 81 26.12 -0.93 -27.81
C ALA A 81 25.32 -1.97 -26.94
N LYS A 82 24.95 -3.13 -27.48
CA LYS A 82 24.15 -4.13 -26.78
C LYS A 82 24.76 -4.55 -25.43
N GLU A 83 26.06 -4.86 -25.41
CA GLU A 83 26.73 -5.28 -24.16
C GLU A 83 26.69 -4.19 -23.09
N SER A 84 26.94 -2.93 -23.48
CA SER A 84 26.88 -1.78 -22.57
C SER A 84 25.48 -1.55 -22.04
N VAL A 85 24.45 -1.68 -22.87
CA VAL A 85 23.04 -1.54 -22.46
C VAL A 85 22.67 -2.62 -21.44
N PHE A 86 23.03 -3.89 -21.68
CA PHE A 86 22.73 -4.98 -20.76
C PHE A 86 23.53 -4.88 -19.45
N PHE A 87 24.77 -4.37 -19.51
CA PHE A 87 25.54 -4.06 -18.30
C PHE A 87 24.86 -2.99 -17.44
N VAL A 88 24.49 -1.85 -18.05
CA VAL A 88 23.76 -0.76 -17.35
C VAL A 88 22.42 -1.25 -16.82
N ARG A 89 21.67 -2.03 -17.61
CA ARG A 89 20.43 -2.70 -17.16
C ARG A 89 20.66 -3.51 -15.86
N GLY A 90 21.74 -4.31 -15.83
CA GLY A 90 22.07 -5.12 -14.64
C GLY A 90 22.36 -4.27 -13.41
N ILE A 91 23.07 -3.13 -13.58
CA ILE A 91 23.32 -2.18 -12.49
C ILE A 91 22.01 -1.57 -12.01
N LEU A 92 21.18 -1.06 -12.92
CA LEU A 92 19.90 -0.43 -12.59
C LEU A 92 18.97 -1.41 -11.84
N HIS A 93 18.89 -2.66 -12.31
CA HIS A 93 18.11 -3.68 -11.65
C HIS A 93 18.53 -3.88 -10.18
N ARG A 94 19.82 -3.97 -9.91
CA ARG A 94 20.36 -4.11 -8.54
C ARG A 94 20.14 -2.87 -7.69
N VAL A 95 20.29 -1.68 -8.26
CA VAL A 95 20.04 -0.40 -7.55
C VAL A 95 18.59 -0.33 -7.11
N PHE A 96 17.63 -0.57 -8.02
CA PHE A 96 16.21 -0.52 -7.68
C PHE A 96 15.77 -1.69 -6.78
N ALA A 97 16.40 -2.88 -6.90
CA ALA A 97 16.18 -3.98 -5.97
C ALA A 97 16.60 -3.61 -4.55
N THR A 98 17.80 -3.01 -4.40
CA THR A 98 18.28 -2.52 -3.10
C THR A 98 17.36 -1.44 -2.55
N THR A 99 16.94 -0.48 -3.38
CA THR A 99 16.00 0.58 -2.97
C THR A 99 14.67 -0.01 -2.49
N MET A 100 14.12 -1.00 -3.20
CA MET A 100 12.89 -1.68 -2.81
C MET A 100 13.03 -2.42 -1.47
N ILE A 101 14.13 -3.15 -1.26
CA ILE A 101 14.40 -3.83 0.00
C ILE A 101 14.51 -2.81 1.15
N LEU A 102 15.21 -1.70 0.94
CA LEU A 102 15.35 -0.65 1.95
C LEU A 102 14.03 0.01 2.31
N VAL A 103 13.17 0.29 1.33
CA VAL A 103 11.83 0.84 1.64
C VAL A 103 10.94 -0.16 2.36
N CYS A 104 11.07 -1.47 2.07
CA CYS A 104 10.36 -2.51 2.81
C CYS A 104 10.83 -2.61 4.27
N ILE A 105 12.15 -2.53 4.51
CA ILE A 105 12.71 -2.49 5.88
C ILE A 105 12.23 -1.22 6.61
N TYR A 106 12.22 -0.07 5.93
CA TYR A 106 11.69 1.16 6.50
C TYR A 106 10.19 1.06 6.80
N HIS A 107 9.41 0.44 5.90
CA HIS A 107 7.98 0.18 6.12
C HIS A 107 7.75 -0.67 7.37
N LEU A 108 8.51 -1.75 7.53
CA LEU A 108 8.46 -2.58 8.74
C LEU A 108 8.79 -1.78 10.00
N TYR A 109 9.84 -0.95 9.97
CA TYR A 109 10.15 -0.03 11.05
C TYR A 109 8.97 0.91 11.35
N TYR A 110 8.37 1.51 10.31
CA TYR A 110 7.21 2.39 10.44
C TYR A 110 6.03 1.70 11.11
N LEU A 111 5.71 0.46 10.70
CA LEU A 111 4.61 -0.33 11.26
C LEU A 111 4.82 -0.66 12.74
N ILE A 112 6.06 -0.91 13.16
CA ILE A 112 6.37 -1.33 14.54
C ILE A 112 6.51 -0.12 15.48
N PHE A 113 7.23 0.93 15.06
CA PHE A 113 7.68 1.99 15.95
C PHE A 113 6.86 3.28 15.86
N LYS A 114 6.10 3.52 14.79
CA LYS A 114 5.28 4.73 14.65
C LYS A 114 3.82 4.47 14.99
N SER A 115 3.19 5.36 15.76
CA SER A 115 1.78 5.23 16.16
C SER A 115 0.83 5.16 14.96
N ALA A 116 1.07 5.98 13.94
CA ALA A 116 0.30 5.95 12.69
C ALA A 116 0.45 4.60 11.96
N GLY A 117 1.68 4.06 11.89
CA GLY A 117 1.96 2.75 11.30
C GLY A 117 1.29 1.61 12.05
N ARG A 118 1.32 1.62 13.40
CA ARG A 118 0.63 0.60 14.20
C ARG A 118 -0.89 0.64 13.99
N ARG A 119 -1.50 1.83 13.95
CA ARG A 119 -2.94 1.94 13.62
C ARG A 119 -3.24 1.38 12.24
N TRP A 120 -2.42 1.75 11.25
CA TRP A 120 -2.54 1.24 9.88
C TRP A 120 -2.44 -0.30 9.86
N LEU A 121 -1.45 -0.88 10.53
CA LEU A 121 -1.28 -2.34 10.64
C LEU A 121 -2.50 -3.01 11.30
N MET A 122 -3.01 -2.46 12.40
CA MET A 122 -4.19 -2.99 13.09
C MET A 122 -5.44 -2.99 12.20
N ASP A 123 -5.61 -1.95 11.37
CA ASP A 123 -6.73 -1.87 10.42
C ASP A 123 -6.53 -2.83 9.23
N MET A 124 -5.27 -3.10 8.84
CA MET A 124 -4.92 -3.99 7.74
C MET A 124 -4.91 -5.48 8.14
N MET A 125 -4.88 -5.80 9.44
CA MET A 125 -4.90 -7.21 9.88
C MET A 125 -6.16 -7.93 9.42
N PRO A 126 -6.03 -9.16 8.85
CA PRO A 126 -7.17 -9.98 8.47
C PRO A 126 -8.08 -10.28 9.68
N ARG A 127 -9.39 -10.19 9.47
CA ARG A 127 -10.43 -10.47 10.45
C ARG A 127 -11.37 -11.57 9.92
N ILE A 128 -12.01 -12.32 10.79
CA ILE A 128 -13.00 -13.34 10.39
C ILE A 128 -14.12 -12.72 9.52
N ARG A 129 -14.47 -11.46 9.79
CA ARG A 129 -15.44 -10.71 8.99
C ARG A 129 -15.02 -10.59 7.52
N ASP A 130 -13.73 -10.52 7.21
CA ASP A 130 -13.26 -10.39 5.82
C ASP A 130 -13.67 -11.58 4.95
N ILE A 131 -13.73 -12.79 5.56
CA ILE A 131 -14.22 -14.01 4.89
C ILE A 131 -15.73 -13.89 4.61
N SER A 132 -16.49 -13.41 5.59
CA SER A 132 -17.92 -13.17 5.42
C SER A 132 -18.20 -12.11 4.35
N ASP A 133 -17.45 -11.01 4.37
CA ASP A 133 -17.58 -9.92 3.40
C ASP A 133 -17.24 -10.39 1.98
N PHE A 134 -16.23 -11.29 1.84
CA PHE A 134 -15.91 -11.90 0.55
C PHE A 134 -17.10 -12.71 -0.02
N PHE A 135 -17.66 -13.62 0.75
CA PHE A 135 -18.81 -14.42 0.30
C PHE A 135 -20.06 -13.57 0.06
N TYR A 136 -20.30 -12.59 0.92
CA TYR A 136 -21.41 -11.66 0.74
C TYR A 136 -21.27 -10.86 -0.56
N TYR A 137 -20.03 -10.37 -0.86
CA TYR A 137 -19.75 -9.66 -2.10
C TYR A 137 -19.92 -10.56 -3.34
N MET A 138 -19.55 -11.83 -3.26
CA MET A 138 -19.82 -12.79 -4.34
C MET A 138 -21.32 -12.96 -4.59
N LEU A 139 -22.13 -13.06 -3.52
CA LEU A 139 -23.59 -13.14 -3.64
C LEU A 139 -24.20 -11.86 -4.24
N TYR A 140 -23.64 -10.71 -3.92
CA TYR A 140 -24.00 -9.43 -4.55
C TYR A 140 -23.69 -9.42 -6.05
N LEU A 141 -22.50 -9.85 -6.45
CA LEU A 141 -22.10 -9.87 -7.88
C LEU A 141 -22.97 -10.78 -8.75
N ILE A 142 -23.50 -11.87 -8.19
CA ILE A 142 -24.41 -12.77 -8.90
C ILE A 142 -25.88 -12.41 -8.74
N GLY A 143 -26.17 -11.23 -8.17
CA GLY A 143 -27.54 -10.69 -8.04
C GLY A 143 -28.41 -11.32 -6.95
N LEU A 144 -27.82 -12.07 -5.99
CA LEU A 144 -28.53 -12.63 -4.84
C LEU A 144 -28.59 -11.67 -3.63
N LYS A 145 -27.96 -10.52 -3.73
CA LYS A 145 -28.01 -9.42 -2.77
C LYS A 145 -28.15 -8.11 -3.52
N ASP A 146 -28.95 -7.20 -2.97
CA ASP A 146 -29.24 -5.91 -3.60
C ASP A 146 -28.12 -4.88 -3.38
N GLU A 147 -27.36 -5.00 -2.27
CA GLU A 147 -26.33 -4.06 -1.88
C GLU A 147 -25.01 -4.77 -1.57
N PRO A 148 -23.85 -4.13 -1.82
CA PRO A 148 -22.55 -4.68 -1.43
C PRO A 148 -22.35 -4.64 0.09
N PRO A 149 -21.41 -5.41 0.67
CA PRO A 149 -21.09 -5.32 2.09
C PRO A 149 -20.49 -3.96 2.43
N GLU A 150 -20.81 -3.44 3.61
CA GLU A 150 -20.24 -2.21 4.14
C GLU A 150 -18.78 -2.44 4.59
N PHE A 151 -17.85 -1.69 4.03
CA PHE A 151 -16.43 -1.80 4.34
C PHE A 151 -15.98 -0.79 5.41
N ASP A 152 -14.99 -1.22 6.21
CA ASP A 152 -14.24 -0.39 7.15
C ASP A 152 -13.10 0.35 6.39
N ARG A 153 -12.09 0.85 7.10
CA ARG A 153 -10.94 1.56 6.50
C ARG A 153 -10.29 0.76 5.37
N PHE A 154 -10.15 -0.54 5.53
CA PHE A 154 -9.65 -1.46 4.51
C PHE A 154 -10.62 -2.61 4.30
N SER A 155 -10.98 -2.86 3.04
CA SER A 155 -11.78 -4.02 2.65
C SER A 155 -10.89 -5.28 2.61
N TYR A 156 -11.52 -6.45 2.54
CA TYR A 156 -10.82 -7.72 2.35
C TYR A 156 -9.92 -7.71 1.10
N LYS A 157 -10.31 -6.98 0.04
CA LYS A 157 -9.52 -6.82 -1.20
C LYS A 157 -8.16 -6.19 -0.92
N HIS A 158 -8.15 -5.04 -0.23
CA HIS A 158 -6.91 -4.36 0.16
C HIS A 158 -6.00 -5.24 1.05
N LYS A 159 -6.61 -6.00 1.97
CA LYS A 159 -5.87 -6.91 2.85
C LYS A 159 -5.26 -8.09 2.10
N MET A 160 -5.97 -8.65 1.12
CA MET A 160 -5.44 -9.69 0.22
C MET A 160 -4.30 -9.17 -0.64
N GLU A 161 -4.45 -7.99 -1.25
CA GLU A 161 -3.38 -7.36 -2.04
C GLU A 161 -2.13 -7.12 -1.18
N TYR A 162 -2.32 -6.58 0.01
CA TYR A 162 -1.20 -6.32 0.92
C TYR A 162 -0.50 -7.62 1.36
N GLY A 163 -1.26 -8.67 1.65
CA GLY A 163 -0.71 -10.00 1.95
C GLY A 163 0.07 -10.59 0.78
N ALA A 164 -0.47 -10.49 -0.44
CA ALA A 164 0.22 -10.91 -1.66
C ALA A 164 1.49 -10.08 -1.91
N LEU A 165 1.45 -8.77 -1.66
CA LEU A 165 2.60 -7.89 -1.76
C LEU A 165 3.73 -8.31 -0.81
N ILE A 166 3.41 -8.61 0.45
CA ILE A 166 4.41 -9.08 1.44
C ILE A 166 5.03 -10.41 0.96
N ALA A 167 4.20 -11.38 0.58
CA ALA A 167 4.66 -12.69 0.14
C ALA A 167 5.53 -12.58 -1.12
N GLY A 168 5.05 -11.89 -2.15
CA GLY A 168 5.75 -11.70 -3.42
C GLY A 168 7.06 -10.93 -3.24
N THR A 169 7.05 -9.83 -2.47
CA THR A 169 8.27 -9.04 -2.22
C THR A 169 9.33 -9.85 -1.44
N THR A 170 8.89 -10.66 -0.49
CA THR A 170 9.78 -11.54 0.27
C THR A 170 10.41 -12.60 -0.65
N LEU A 171 9.59 -13.23 -1.48
CA LEU A 171 10.02 -14.25 -2.44
C LEU A 171 10.99 -13.67 -3.48
N MET A 172 10.65 -12.52 -4.07
CA MET A 172 11.49 -11.80 -5.03
C MET A 172 12.81 -11.33 -4.42
N SER A 173 12.79 -10.81 -3.20
CA SER A 173 14.01 -10.38 -2.51
C SER A 173 14.92 -11.57 -2.20
N THR A 174 14.36 -12.65 -1.68
CA THR A 174 15.14 -13.85 -1.31
C THR A 174 15.76 -14.49 -2.55
N SER A 175 14.96 -14.76 -3.59
CA SER A 175 15.46 -15.35 -4.84
C SER A 175 16.45 -14.41 -5.54
N GLY A 176 16.20 -13.10 -5.54
CA GLY A 176 17.10 -12.10 -6.11
C GLY A 176 18.45 -12.03 -5.39
N ILE A 177 18.50 -12.14 -4.06
CA ILE A 177 19.73 -12.20 -3.28
C ILE A 177 20.53 -13.47 -3.62
N ILE A 178 19.86 -14.63 -3.75
CA ILE A 178 20.50 -15.87 -4.17
C ILE A 178 21.12 -15.71 -5.55
N LEU A 179 20.40 -15.15 -6.52
CA LEU A 179 20.89 -14.90 -7.87
C LEU A 179 22.04 -13.88 -7.90
N TRP A 180 22.02 -12.86 -7.04
CA TRP A 180 23.11 -11.88 -6.94
C TRP A 180 24.36 -12.48 -6.32
N SER A 181 24.21 -13.47 -5.45
CA SER A 181 25.29 -14.15 -4.74
C SER A 181 25.50 -15.60 -5.22
N GLU A 182 25.21 -15.88 -6.49
CA GLU A 182 25.22 -17.23 -7.08
C GLU A 182 26.49 -18.03 -6.81
N TYR A 183 27.62 -17.35 -6.71
CA TYR A 183 28.92 -17.98 -6.42
C TYR A 183 28.95 -18.79 -5.10
N TYR A 184 28.07 -18.46 -4.13
CA TYR A 184 28.05 -19.11 -2.82
C TYR A 184 27.03 -20.25 -2.72
N TRP A 185 26.27 -20.53 -3.80
CA TRP A 185 25.18 -21.48 -3.79
C TRP A 185 25.40 -22.61 -4.80
N ASP A 186 24.90 -23.80 -4.44
CA ASP A 186 24.86 -24.91 -5.39
C ASP A 186 23.99 -24.58 -6.59
N LYS A 187 24.39 -25.08 -7.78
CA LYS A 187 23.67 -24.85 -9.03
C LYS A 187 22.16 -25.16 -8.92
N PHE A 188 21.79 -26.20 -8.21
CA PHE A 188 20.38 -26.56 -7.99
C PHE A 188 19.59 -25.44 -7.32
N ILE A 189 20.16 -24.79 -6.27
CA ILE A 189 19.53 -23.66 -5.57
C ILE A 189 19.41 -22.44 -6.48
N VAL A 190 20.46 -22.17 -7.25
CA VAL A 190 20.46 -21.05 -8.22
C VAL A 190 19.41 -21.25 -9.30
N ASP A 191 19.29 -22.47 -9.86
CA ASP A 191 18.31 -22.79 -10.90
C ASP A 191 16.87 -22.64 -10.37
N ILE A 192 16.58 -23.10 -9.13
CA ILE A 192 15.28 -22.88 -8.49
C ILE A 192 15.04 -21.39 -8.26
N ALA A 193 16.02 -20.67 -7.73
CA ALA A 193 15.89 -19.24 -7.50
C ALA A 193 15.61 -18.47 -8.80
N ALA A 194 16.25 -18.83 -9.91
CA ALA A 194 16.03 -18.24 -11.22
C ALA A 194 14.60 -18.49 -11.73
N LEU A 195 14.12 -19.73 -11.59
CA LEU A 195 12.76 -20.10 -11.98
C LEU A 195 11.73 -19.33 -11.14
N VAL A 196 11.87 -19.37 -9.82
CA VAL A 196 10.94 -18.69 -8.89
C VAL A 196 10.94 -17.18 -9.13
N HIS A 197 12.12 -16.56 -9.23
CA HIS A 197 12.26 -15.13 -9.49
C HIS A 197 11.59 -14.70 -10.80
N GLY A 198 11.82 -15.44 -11.87
CA GLY A 198 11.22 -15.16 -13.17
C GLY A 198 9.70 -15.34 -13.20
N MET A 199 9.20 -16.43 -12.62
CA MET A 199 7.75 -16.71 -12.59
C MET A 199 7.01 -15.69 -11.70
N GLU A 200 7.56 -15.37 -10.53
CA GLU A 200 6.99 -14.37 -9.64
C GLU A 200 7.01 -12.97 -10.26
N ALA A 201 8.07 -12.61 -11.01
CA ALA A 201 8.13 -11.33 -11.73
C ALA A 201 6.95 -11.16 -12.70
N VAL A 202 6.62 -12.21 -13.46
CA VAL A 202 5.46 -12.19 -14.37
C VAL A 202 4.15 -12.12 -13.59
N LEU A 203 4.01 -12.94 -12.56
CA LEU A 203 2.81 -12.95 -11.71
C LEU A 203 2.57 -11.59 -11.06
N ALA A 204 3.60 -10.99 -10.48
CA ALA A 204 3.51 -9.66 -9.85
C ALA A 204 3.13 -8.58 -10.88
N CYS A 205 3.73 -8.59 -12.08
CA CYS A 205 3.35 -7.65 -13.14
C CYS A 205 1.88 -7.82 -13.56
N LEU A 206 1.40 -9.06 -13.73
CA LEU A 206 0.01 -9.33 -14.08
C LEU A 206 -0.94 -8.92 -12.94
N ALA A 207 -0.61 -9.22 -11.70
CA ALA A 207 -1.41 -8.84 -10.55
C ALA A 207 -1.54 -7.30 -10.43
N VAL A 208 -0.43 -6.56 -10.62
CA VAL A 208 -0.47 -5.10 -10.62
C VAL A 208 -1.27 -4.55 -11.80
N MET A 209 -1.05 -5.05 -13.01
CA MET A 209 -1.72 -4.51 -14.21
C MET A 209 -3.22 -4.85 -14.25
N ILE A 210 -3.59 -6.08 -13.89
CA ILE A 210 -4.98 -6.55 -14.04
C ILE A 210 -5.81 -6.19 -12.80
N TRP A 211 -5.27 -6.40 -11.61
CA TRP A 211 -6.01 -6.23 -10.37
C TRP A 211 -5.82 -4.85 -9.75
N HIS A 212 -4.57 -4.50 -9.40
CA HIS A 212 -4.29 -3.27 -8.67
C HIS A 212 -4.67 -2.02 -9.46
N LEU A 213 -4.23 -1.90 -10.73
CA LEU A 213 -4.60 -0.74 -11.56
C LEU A 213 -6.11 -0.67 -11.82
N TYR A 214 -6.78 -1.82 -12.00
CA TYR A 214 -8.23 -1.83 -12.14
C TYR A 214 -8.92 -1.32 -10.87
N GLU A 215 -8.62 -1.89 -9.72
CA GLU A 215 -9.28 -1.53 -8.45
C GLU A 215 -9.01 -0.08 -8.04
N VAL A 216 -7.84 0.46 -8.34
CA VAL A 216 -7.44 1.80 -7.89
C VAL A 216 -7.81 2.87 -8.91
N HIS A 217 -7.70 2.63 -10.21
CA HIS A 217 -7.83 3.69 -11.23
C HIS A 217 -8.91 3.46 -12.28
N LEU A 218 -9.19 2.21 -12.65
CA LEU A 218 -9.99 1.91 -13.83
C LEU A 218 -11.45 1.57 -13.53
N ARG A 219 -11.85 1.51 -12.26
CA ARG A 219 -13.27 1.37 -11.91
C ARG A 219 -14.07 2.59 -12.39
N PRO A 220 -15.35 2.41 -12.80
CA PRO A 220 -16.16 3.48 -13.39
C PRO A 220 -16.18 4.78 -12.59
N HIS A 221 -16.20 4.72 -11.25
CA HIS A 221 -16.25 5.90 -10.38
C HIS A 221 -14.89 6.60 -10.22
N LYS A 222 -13.78 5.93 -10.58
CA LYS A 222 -12.41 6.41 -10.39
C LYS A 222 -11.69 6.74 -11.70
N PHE A 223 -12.28 6.33 -12.83
CA PHE A 223 -11.73 6.58 -14.14
C PHE A 223 -11.70 8.09 -14.47
N PRO A 224 -10.63 8.64 -15.10
CA PRO A 224 -9.47 7.93 -15.66
C PRO A 224 -8.36 7.65 -14.65
N ILE A 225 -8.31 8.33 -13.51
CA ILE A 225 -7.28 8.13 -12.48
C ILE A 225 -7.75 8.64 -11.12
N ASP A 226 -7.54 7.84 -10.09
CA ASP A 226 -7.71 8.26 -8.70
C ASP A 226 -6.45 8.99 -8.23
N ASN A 227 -6.62 10.17 -7.64
CA ASN A 227 -5.52 10.98 -7.13
C ASN A 227 -5.21 10.74 -5.64
N MET A 228 -5.92 9.84 -4.96
CA MET A 228 -5.77 9.57 -3.53
C MET A 228 -4.31 9.20 -3.16
N TRP A 229 -3.62 8.43 -4.00
CA TRP A 229 -2.22 8.05 -3.76
C TRP A 229 -1.24 9.24 -3.81
N LEU A 230 -1.61 10.34 -4.49
CA LEU A 230 -0.83 11.60 -4.54
C LEU A 230 -1.27 12.58 -3.45
N THR A 231 -2.57 12.80 -3.31
CA THR A 231 -3.14 13.79 -2.38
C THR A 231 -3.25 13.26 -0.96
N GLY A 232 -3.49 11.96 -0.81
CA GLY A 232 -3.72 11.31 0.47
C GLY A 232 -5.15 11.46 1.01
N ILE A 233 -6.03 12.15 0.29
CA ILE A 233 -7.38 12.50 0.73
C ILE A 233 -8.44 12.02 -0.24
N ILE A 234 -9.65 11.80 0.27
CA ILE A 234 -10.88 11.57 -0.49
C ILE A 234 -11.98 12.52 0.02
N ASP A 235 -12.99 12.77 -0.81
CA ASP A 235 -14.12 13.57 -0.40
C ASP A 235 -15.14 12.77 0.47
N GLU A 236 -16.13 13.47 0.99
CA GLU A 236 -17.14 12.88 1.86
C GLU A 236 -18.07 11.92 1.12
N ALA A 237 -18.38 12.18 -0.14
CA ALA A 237 -19.25 11.34 -0.94
C ALA A 237 -18.58 9.98 -1.18
N GLU A 238 -17.34 9.98 -1.62
CA GLU A 238 -16.52 8.78 -1.81
C GLU A 238 -16.30 8.03 -0.49
N MET A 239 -16.07 8.77 0.63
CA MET A 239 -15.90 8.16 1.94
C MET A 239 -17.16 7.42 2.41
N LYS A 240 -18.36 7.95 2.14
CA LYS A 240 -19.63 7.32 2.47
C LYS A 240 -19.93 6.10 1.60
N GLU A 241 -19.57 6.17 0.32
CA GLU A 241 -19.84 5.10 -0.66
C GLU A 241 -18.88 3.92 -0.48
N GLU A 242 -17.58 4.19 -0.44
CA GLU A 242 -16.55 3.15 -0.43
C GLU A 242 -16.25 2.58 0.97
N TYR A 243 -16.40 3.42 2.03
CA TYR A 243 -15.98 3.09 3.39
C TYR A 243 -17.02 3.47 4.45
N PRO A 244 -18.29 3.06 4.31
CA PRO A 244 -19.39 3.54 5.14
C PRO A 244 -19.19 3.24 6.64
N LEU A 245 -18.61 2.10 7.01
CA LEU A 245 -18.34 1.79 8.42
C LEU A 245 -17.23 2.67 9.00
N HIS A 246 -16.18 2.96 8.22
CA HIS A 246 -15.13 3.86 8.67
C HIS A 246 -15.65 5.27 8.82
N TYR A 247 -16.48 5.74 7.88
CA TYR A 247 -17.17 7.03 8.01
C TYR A 247 -17.98 7.12 9.30
N LYS A 248 -18.86 6.13 9.56
CA LYS A 248 -19.65 6.07 10.79
C LYS A 248 -18.79 6.11 12.07
N LYS A 249 -17.66 5.39 12.09
CA LYS A 249 -16.71 5.41 13.20
C LYS A 249 -16.06 6.77 13.42
N ILE A 250 -15.61 7.44 12.35
CA ILE A 250 -15.04 8.77 12.44
C ILE A 250 -16.07 9.76 12.97
N MET A 251 -17.28 9.76 12.41
CA MET A 251 -18.33 10.70 12.81
C MET A 251 -18.81 10.50 14.25
N SER A 252 -18.73 9.30 14.80
CA SER A 252 -19.09 9.00 16.19
C SER A 252 -17.99 9.28 17.22
N ASN A 253 -16.75 9.56 16.81
CA ASN A 253 -15.61 9.72 17.71
C ASN A 253 -14.81 11.00 17.41
N PRO A 254 -14.86 12.03 18.31
CA PRO A 254 -14.16 13.29 18.12
C PRO A 254 -12.63 13.17 17.94
N GLU A 255 -12.00 12.17 18.57
CA GLU A 255 -10.56 11.95 18.41
C GLU A 255 -10.22 11.43 17.00
N LEU A 256 -11.06 10.56 16.44
CA LEU A 256 -10.88 10.10 15.05
C LEU A 256 -11.15 11.22 14.05
N GLN A 257 -12.09 12.13 14.36
CA GLN A 257 -12.33 13.31 13.51
C GLN A 257 -11.07 14.19 13.43
N LYS A 258 -10.40 14.46 14.54
CA LYS A 258 -9.13 15.21 14.55
C LYS A 258 -8.04 14.56 13.69
N ILE A 259 -7.99 13.24 13.66
CA ILE A 259 -6.98 12.49 12.90
C ILE A 259 -7.30 12.44 11.41
N TYR A 260 -8.55 12.17 11.07
CA TYR A 260 -8.94 11.79 9.71
C TYR A 260 -9.71 12.85 8.93
N MET A 261 -10.29 13.88 9.57
CA MET A 261 -11.04 14.93 8.86
C MET A 261 -10.20 16.17 8.59
N ARG A 262 -10.44 16.79 7.42
CA ARG A 262 -9.93 18.10 7.05
C ARG A 262 -11.07 18.94 6.49
N LYS A 263 -11.08 20.23 6.81
CA LYS A 263 -11.99 21.20 6.20
C LYS A 263 -11.44 21.67 4.87
N GLY A 264 -12.29 21.77 3.86
CA GLY A 264 -11.95 22.48 2.64
C GLY A 264 -11.81 23.95 2.94
N SER A 265 -10.66 24.57 2.65
CA SER A 265 -10.57 26.02 2.55
C SER A 265 -11.36 26.45 1.33
N GLN A 266 -12.23 27.46 1.45
CA GLN A 266 -12.78 28.12 0.27
C GLN A 266 -11.58 28.70 -0.50
N GLN A 267 -11.29 28.13 -1.66
CA GLN A 267 -10.55 28.84 -2.67
C GLN A 267 -11.46 29.99 -3.13
N ASN A 268 -11.30 31.16 -2.50
CA ASN A 268 -11.84 32.37 -3.06
C ASN A 268 -11.14 32.62 -4.38
N GLY A 269 -11.93 32.67 -5.44
CA GLY A 269 -11.69 32.71 -6.85
C GLY A 269 -10.76 33.79 -7.40
#